data_165dc96b9b2e3acb3d1b8df75440db21
#
_entry.id   165dc96b9b2e3acb3d1b8df75440db21
#
_cell.length_a   1.000
_cell.length_b   1.000
_cell.length_c   1.000
_cell.angle_alpha   90.00
_cell.angle_beta   90.00
_cell.angle_gamma   90.00
#
_symmetry.space_group_name_H-M   'P 1'
#
loop_
_entity.id
_entity.type
_entity.pdbx_description
1 polymer ?
#
loop_
_entity_poly.entity_id
_entity_poly.type
_entity_poly.pdbx_seq_one_letter_code
_entity_poly.pdbx_strand_id
1 'polypeptide(L)' 'MTHELIRVTDPPVFGVRMWICRCGCRFPSDARFAWHQVSAA' A
#
# COMPACT_ATOMS: atom_id res chain seq x y z
N MET A 1 -15.66 -5.41 0.67
CA MET A 1 -14.49 -5.41 -0.22
C MET A 1 -13.23 -5.40 0.62
N THR A 2 -12.29 -6.27 0.30
CA THR A 2 -11.05 -6.38 1.06
C THR A 2 -9.98 -5.46 0.49
N HIS A 3 -9.22 -4.84 1.37
CA HIS A 3 -8.09 -4.01 1.00
C HIS A 3 -6.82 -4.84 1.05
N GLU A 4 -6.60 -5.59 -0.02
CA GLU A 4 -5.45 -6.48 -0.11
C GLU A 4 -4.26 -5.77 -0.75
N LEU A 5 -3.08 -6.09 -0.27
CA LEU A 5 -1.85 -5.63 -0.90
C LEU A 5 -1.67 -6.37 -2.22
N ILE A 6 -1.64 -5.64 -3.32
CA ILE A 6 -1.39 -6.22 -4.64
C ILE A 6 0.11 -6.41 -4.86
N ARG A 7 0.87 -5.36 -4.59
CA ARG A 7 2.31 -5.41 -4.80
C ARG A 7 3.01 -4.28 -4.04
N VAL A 8 4.28 -4.48 -3.82
CA VAL A 8 5.18 -3.44 -3.31
C VAL A 8 6.19 -3.15 -4.42
N THR A 9 6.42 -1.89 -4.72
CA THR A 9 7.37 -1.53 -5.76
C THR A 9 8.79 -1.92 -5.34
N ASP A 10 9.47 -2.73 -6.16
CA ASP A 10 10.82 -3.19 -5.88
C ASP A 10 11.54 -3.41 -7.21
N PRO A 11 12.58 -2.66 -7.51
CA PRO A 11 13.24 -1.69 -6.62
C PRO A 11 12.39 -0.44 -6.38
N PRO A 12 12.68 0.33 -5.31
CA PRO A 12 11.94 1.55 -5.00
C PRO A 12 12.08 2.58 -6.13
N VAL A 13 10.99 3.27 -6.41
CA VAL A 13 10.99 4.34 -7.40
C VAL A 13 11.43 5.62 -6.71
N PHE A 14 12.48 6.27 -7.22
CA PHE A 14 13.08 7.48 -6.63
C PHE A 14 13.44 7.28 -5.15
N GLY A 15 13.87 6.07 -4.80
CA GLY A 15 14.24 5.78 -3.42
C GLY A 15 13.06 5.57 -2.48
N VAL A 16 11.84 5.60 -2.98
CA VAL A 16 10.64 5.40 -2.19
C VAL A 16 9.93 4.12 -2.63
N ARG A 17 9.67 3.24 -1.66
CA ARG A 17 8.92 2.02 -1.91
C ARG A 17 7.44 2.30 -1.65
N MET A 18 6.59 1.86 -2.56
CA MET A 18 5.15 2.09 -2.46
C MET A 18 4.42 0.77 -2.27
N TRP A 19 3.47 0.77 -1.34
CA TRP A 19 2.56 -0.35 -1.11
C TRP A 19 1.26 -0.05 -1.86
N ILE A 20 0.90 -0.93 -2.78
CA ILE A 20 -0.25 -0.72 -3.66
C ILE A 20 -1.40 -1.62 -3.23
N CYS A 21 -2.51 -0.99 -2.87
CA CYS A 21 -3.72 -1.68 -2.45
C CYS A 21 -4.56 -2.06 -3.68
N ARG A 22 -5.33 -3.12 -3.54
CA ARG A 22 -6.22 -3.59 -4.59
C ARG A 22 -7.23 -2.54 -5.02
N CYS A 23 -7.60 -1.62 -4.13
CA CYS A 23 -8.52 -0.53 -4.46
C CYS A 23 -7.88 0.57 -5.31
N GLY A 24 -6.58 0.47 -5.57
CA GLY A 24 -5.86 1.43 -6.40
C GLY A 24 -5.08 2.48 -5.64
N CYS A 25 -5.21 2.51 -4.31
CA CYS A 25 -4.48 3.47 -3.49
C CYS A 25 -3.03 3.03 -3.30
N ARG A 26 -2.15 4.01 -3.13
CA ARG A 26 -0.71 3.78 -2.92
C ARG A 26 -0.27 4.44 -1.63
N PHE A 27 0.61 3.78 -0.92
CA PHE A 27 1.08 4.24 0.39
C PHE A 27 2.60 4.17 0.47
N PRO A 28 3.24 5.16 1.11
CA PRO A 28 4.70 5.22 1.15
C PRO A 28 5.33 4.29 2.20
N SER A 29 4.53 3.67 3.05
CA SER A 29 5.05 2.76 4.07
C SER A 29 4.02 1.69 4.40
N ASP A 30 4.51 0.58 4.96
CA ASP A 30 3.64 -0.52 5.37
C ASP A 30 2.72 -0.11 6.52
N ALA A 31 3.18 0.78 7.39
CA ALA A 31 2.36 1.28 8.48
C ALA A 31 1.15 2.05 7.96
N ARG A 32 1.36 2.85 6.93
CA ARG A 32 0.27 3.60 6.29
C ARG A 32 -0.71 2.65 5.60
N PHE A 33 -0.18 1.63 4.95
CA PHE A 33 -1.02 0.63 4.30
C PHE A 33 -1.84 -0.14 5.34
N ALA A 34 -1.22 -0.55 6.44
CA ALA A 34 -1.92 -1.26 7.51
C ALA A 34 -3.05 -0.41 8.10
N TRP A 35 -2.80 0.88 8.31
CA TRP A 35 -3.81 1.80 8.78
C TRP A 35 -5.00 1.87 7.81
N HIS A 36 -4.70 1.92 6.52
CA HIS A 36 -5.72 1.93 5.48
C HIS A 36 -6.61 0.69 5.56
N GLN A 37 -6.01 -0.48 5.78
CA GLN A 37 -6.76 -1.72 5.88
C GLN A 37 -7.71 -1.71 7.07
N VAL A 38 -7.27 -1.13 8.19
CA VAL A 38 -8.08 -1.07 9.41
C VAL A 38 -9.16 -0.01 9.30
N SER A 39 -8.81 1.19 8.82
CA SER A 39 -9.73 2.33 8.80
C SER A 39 -10.78 2.21 7.71
N ALA A 40 -10.47 1.51 6.63
CA ALA A 40 -11.36 1.39 5.49
C ALA A 40 -12.30 0.19 5.57
N ALA A 41 -12.27 -0.50 6.67
CA ALA A 41 -13.09 -1.70 6.87
C ALA A 41 -14.59 -1.40 6.92
#